data_b7e395c28e74a7e74349f08b0c370d8a
#
_entry.id   b7e395c28e74a7e74349f08b0c370d8a
#
_cell.length_a   1.000
_cell.length_b   1.000
_cell.length_c   1.000
_cell.angle_alpha   90.00
_cell.angle_beta   90.00
_cell.angle_gamma   90.00
#
_symmetry.space_group_name_H-M   'P 1'
#
loop_
_entity.id
_entity.type
_entity.pdbx_description
1 polymer ?
#
loop_
_entity_poly.entity_id
_entity_poly.type
_entity_poly.pdbx_seq_one_letter_code
_entity_poly.pdbx_strand_id
1 'polypeptide(L)'
;MTDEDRLLIMVADKTVKQVQRIFQKICKQDMQVYVGIGDVVMRLQDLEDSYEHAMVAYQLTKTAIATNLLVYDELGVYKVLSDLRHEDTGEAFIREVLGELIDYDEKENTDYLDILKAFFENECSIVHTAQAMYCHKNTMNYKMNKVKEILGYDIMSNENRTRIMVALYFMKMRG
;
A
#
# COMPACT_ATOMS: atom_id res chain seq x y z
N MET A 1 -5.80 1.74 22.23
CA MET A 1 -5.95 2.38 20.91
C MET A 1 -7.24 3.18 20.96
N THR A 2 -7.14 4.48 20.95
CA THR A 2 -8.29 5.40 21.00
C THR A 2 -9.14 5.16 19.74
N ASP A 3 -10.45 4.99 19.97
CA ASP A 3 -11.45 4.92 18.90
C ASP A 3 -11.33 6.22 18.10
N GLU A 4 -10.90 6.14 16.84
CA GLU A 4 -10.75 7.31 15.99
C GLU A 4 -12.13 7.79 15.60
N ASP A 5 -12.42 9.04 15.83
CA ASP A 5 -13.67 9.68 15.40
C ASP A 5 -13.78 9.57 13.88
N ARG A 6 -14.71 8.74 13.41
CA ARG A 6 -15.03 8.55 12.00
C ARG A 6 -16.33 9.25 11.67
N LEU A 7 -16.33 10.01 10.57
CA LEU A 7 -17.53 10.67 10.06
C LEU A 7 -17.84 10.12 8.67
N LEU A 8 -19.02 9.52 8.50
CA LEU A 8 -19.56 9.15 7.20
C LEU A 8 -20.39 10.32 6.65
N ILE A 9 -20.03 10.78 5.45
CA ILE A 9 -20.74 11.87 4.76
C ILE A 9 -21.28 11.35 3.43
N MET A 10 -22.59 11.36 3.27
CA MET A 10 -23.23 11.13 1.98
C MET A 10 -23.46 12.47 1.28
N VAL A 11 -23.06 12.58 0.02
CA VAL A 11 -23.18 13.81 -0.77
C VAL A 11 -24.05 13.55 -1.99
N ALA A 12 -25.17 14.24 -2.08
CA ALA A 12 -26.06 14.22 -3.25
C ALA A 12 -25.69 15.32 -4.24
N ASP A 13 -26.07 15.16 -5.51
CA ASP A 13 -25.97 16.16 -6.59
C ASP A 13 -24.55 16.71 -6.83
N LYS A 14 -23.52 15.95 -6.49
CA LYS A 14 -22.12 16.30 -6.74
C LYS A 14 -21.39 15.19 -7.50
N THR A 15 -20.45 15.57 -8.35
CA THR A 15 -19.51 14.63 -8.94
C THR A 15 -18.38 14.31 -7.95
N VAL A 16 -17.73 13.15 -8.11
CA VAL A 16 -16.55 12.78 -7.31
C VAL A 16 -15.50 13.89 -7.30
N LYS A 17 -15.22 14.50 -8.47
CA LYS A 17 -14.24 15.60 -8.58
C LYS A 17 -14.64 16.85 -7.76
N GLN A 18 -15.93 17.14 -7.64
CA GLN A 18 -16.38 18.27 -6.82
C GLN A 18 -16.22 17.96 -5.34
N VAL A 19 -16.58 16.74 -4.91
CA VAL A 19 -16.38 16.26 -3.54
C VAL A 19 -14.89 16.24 -3.19
N GLN A 20 -14.06 15.67 -4.06
CA GLN A 20 -12.61 15.64 -3.90
C GLN A 20 -12.02 17.05 -3.69
N ARG A 21 -12.42 18.04 -4.49
CA ARG A 21 -11.96 19.44 -4.33
C ARG A 21 -12.33 20.05 -2.99
N ILE A 22 -13.51 19.73 -2.45
CA ILE A 22 -13.96 20.22 -1.14
C ILE A 22 -13.04 19.65 -0.06
N PHE A 23 -12.86 18.32 -0.03
CA PHE A 23 -12.07 17.64 0.98
C PHE A 23 -10.57 17.92 0.85
N GLN A 24 -10.04 18.12 -0.35
CA GLN A 24 -8.65 18.57 -0.53
C GLN A 24 -8.34 19.89 0.19
N LYS A 25 -9.30 20.81 0.28
CA LYS A 25 -9.11 22.05 1.04
C LYS A 25 -9.03 21.79 2.53
N ILE A 26 -9.86 20.88 3.05
CA ILE A 26 -9.86 20.48 4.45
C ILE A 26 -8.54 19.79 4.81
N CYS A 27 -8.15 18.79 4.04
CA CYS A 27 -6.91 18.05 4.25
C CYS A 27 -5.63 18.90 4.17
N LYS A 28 -5.66 19.99 3.39
CA LYS A 28 -4.54 20.96 3.35
C LYS A 28 -4.46 21.84 4.60
N GLN A 29 -5.58 22.06 5.28
CA GLN A 29 -5.64 22.87 6.51
C GLN A 29 -5.28 22.03 7.75
N ASP A 30 -5.64 20.74 7.72
CA ASP A 30 -5.33 19.81 8.79
C ASP A 30 -4.78 18.50 8.21
N MET A 31 -3.50 18.25 8.44
CA MET A 31 -2.81 17.04 7.96
C MET A 31 -3.19 15.77 8.73
N GLN A 32 -3.95 15.88 9.82
CA GLN A 32 -4.44 14.72 10.57
C GLN A 32 -5.81 14.23 10.07
N VAL A 33 -6.42 14.93 9.11
CA VAL A 33 -7.68 14.51 8.49
C VAL A 33 -7.37 13.59 7.31
N TYR A 34 -7.88 12.37 7.36
CA TYR A 34 -7.78 11.37 6.31
C TYR A 34 -9.14 11.14 5.66
N VAL A 35 -9.19 11.05 4.35
CA VAL A 35 -10.45 10.98 3.59
C VAL A 35 -10.37 9.89 2.53
N GLY A 36 -11.30 8.94 2.59
CA GLY A 36 -11.59 7.99 1.51
C GLY A 36 -12.89 8.36 0.82
N ILE A 37 -12.91 8.41 -0.50
CA ILE A 37 -14.09 8.67 -1.32
C ILE A 37 -14.43 7.41 -2.10
N GLY A 38 -15.65 6.90 -1.91
CA GLY A 38 -16.22 5.78 -2.66
C GLY A 38 -16.80 6.19 -4.01
N ASP A 39 -17.62 5.33 -4.56
CA ASP A 39 -18.22 5.50 -5.88
C ASP A 39 -19.45 6.40 -5.87
N VAL A 40 -19.80 6.91 -7.06
CA VAL A 40 -21.12 7.48 -7.30
C VAL A 40 -22.11 6.33 -7.56
N VAL A 41 -23.14 6.27 -6.73
CA VAL A 41 -24.19 5.27 -6.88
C VAL A 41 -25.53 5.94 -7.26
N MET A 42 -26.32 5.22 -8.06
CA MET A 42 -27.61 5.72 -8.55
C MET A 42 -28.79 5.07 -7.79
N ARG A 43 -28.53 3.98 -7.07
CA ARG A 43 -29.55 3.23 -6.33
C ARG A 43 -29.13 3.11 -4.89
N LEU A 44 -30.11 3.19 -3.98
CA LEU A 44 -29.85 3.08 -2.54
C LEU A 44 -29.24 1.73 -2.13
N GLN A 45 -29.57 0.66 -2.85
CA GLN A 45 -29.00 -0.66 -2.60
C GLN A 45 -27.49 -0.76 -2.86
N ASP A 46 -26.92 0.14 -3.67
CA ASP A 46 -25.51 0.15 -4.02
C ASP A 46 -24.69 1.02 -3.02
N LEU A 47 -25.34 1.60 -2.00
CA LEU A 47 -24.64 2.45 -1.00
C LEU A 47 -23.68 1.66 -0.12
N GLU A 48 -23.97 0.41 0.17
CA GLU A 48 -23.13 -0.46 0.97
C GLU A 48 -21.77 -0.68 0.27
N ASP A 49 -21.82 -1.02 -1.02
CA ASP A 49 -20.62 -1.20 -1.84
C ASP A 49 -19.79 0.10 -1.89
N SER A 50 -20.46 1.25 -2.11
CA SER A 50 -19.78 2.55 -2.13
C SER A 50 -19.13 2.90 -0.78
N TYR A 51 -19.77 2.53 0.33
CA TYR A 51 -19.21 2.69 1.66
C TYR A 51 -17.95 1.81 1.86
N GLU A 52 -18.03 0.55 1.48
CA GLU A 52 -16.88 -0.37 1.55
C GLU A 52 -15.71 0.15 0.71
N HIS A 53 -15.99 0.63 -0.49
CA HIS A 53 -15.00 1.25 -1.37
C HIS A 53 -14.37 2.52 -0.75
N ALA A 54 -15.18 3.37 -0.12
CA ALA A 54 -14.68 4.52 0.62
C ALA A 54 -13.77 4.11 1.79
N MET A 55 -14.12 3.02 2.49
CA MET A 55 -13.32 2.49 3.58
C MET A 55 -11.98 1.92 3.12
N VAL A 56 -11.94 1.25 1.95
CA VAL A 56 -10.67 0.83 1.33
C VAL A 56 -9.78 2.03 1.04
N ALA A 57 -10.32 3.05 0.37
CA ALA A 57 -9.60 4.28 0.08
C ALA A 57 -9.09 4.97 1.36
N TYR A 58 -9.94 5.06 2.39
CA TYR A 58 -9.57 5.62 3.69
C TYR A 58 -8.42 4.87 4.37
N GLN A 59 -8.46 3.54 4.41
CA GLN A 59 -7.39 2.74 5.01
C GLN A 59 -6.05 2.96 4.30
N LEU A 60 -6.07 3.01 2.97
CA LEU A 60 -4.86 3.23 2.17
C LEU A 60 -4.24 4.62 2.39
N THR A 61 -5.01 5.64 2.76
CA THR A 61 -4.43 6.94 3.15
C THR A 61 -3.58 6.86 4.41
N LYS A 62 -3.87 5.89 5.28
CA LYS A 62 -3.12 5.70 6.55
C LYS A 62 -1.90 4.81 6.41
N THR A 63 -1.95 3.88 5.48
CA THR A 63 -0.99 2.77 5.45
C THR A 63 -0.04 2.79 4.26
N ALA A 64 -0.54 3.16 3.07
CA ALA A 64 0.16 2.81 1.83
C ALA A 64 0.61 3.99 0.97
N ILE A 65 -0.07 5.10 1.03
CA ILE A 65 0.11 6.18 0.05
C ILE A 65 0.31 7.49 0.80
N ALA A 66 1.37 8.23 0.46
CA ALA A 66 1.72 9.48 1.11
C ALA A 66 0.75 10.65 0.76
N THR A 67 -0.55 10.38 0.92
CA THR A 67 -1.63 11.36 0.76
C THR A 67 -2.72 11.09 1.79
N ASN A 68 -3.36 12.13 2.26
CA ASN A 68 -4.45 12.02 3.21
C ASN A 68 -5.85 12.09 2.55
N LEU A 69 -5.93 12.01 1.23
CA LEU A 69 -7.18 11.89 0.48
C LEU A 69 -7.00 10.96 -0.71
N LEU A 70 -7.85 9.94 -0.78
CA LEU A 70 -7.90 9.00 -1.91
C LEU A 70 -9.33 8.82 -2.41
N VAL A 71 -9.47 8.62 -3.71
CA VAL A 71 -10.70 8.24 -4.40
C VAL A 71 -10.58 6.79 -4.83
N TYR A 72 -11.58 5.97 -4.54
CA TYR A 72 -11.54 4.53 -4.85
C TYR A 72 -11.26 4.28 -6.33
N ASP A 73 -11.90 5.05 -7.24
CA ASP A 73 -11.69 4.90 -8.68
C ASP A 73 -10.26 5.17 -9.14
N GLU A 74 -9.46 5.89 -8.36
CA GLU A 74 -8.07 6.23 -8.66
C GLU A 74 -7.05 5.24 -8.07
N LEU A 75 -7.51 4.21 -7.36
CA LEU A 75 -6.64 3.29 -6.61
C LEU A 75 -5.89 2.27 -7.49
N GLY A 76 -6.23 2.15 -8.78
CA GLY A 76 -5.53 1.23 -9.68
C GLY A 76 -5.54 -0.22 -9.21
N VAL A 77 -4.36 -0.83 -9.07
CA VAL A 77 -4.21 -2.23 -8.66
C VAL A 77 -4.80 -2.53 -7.27
N TYR A 78 -4.82 -1.55 -6.38
CA TYR A 78 -5.39 -1.74 -5.04
C TYR A 78 -6.89 -2.07 -5.06
N LYS A 79 -7.65 -1.63 -6.09
CA LYS A 79 -9.07 -2.03 -6.28
C LYS A 79 -9.18 -3.55 -6.41
N VAL A 80 -8.38 -4.15 -7.29
CA VAL A 80 -8.40 -5.61 -7.52
C VAL A 80 -7.94 -6.37 -6.28
N LEU A 81 -6.91 -5.88 -5.61
CA LEU A 81 -6.37 -6.52 -4.41
C LEU A 81 -7.31 -6.37 -3.21
N SER A 82 -8.10 -5.29 -3.14
CA SER A 82 -9.08 -5.12 -2.06
C SER A 82 -10.19 -6.16 -2.09
N ASP A 83 -10.60 -6.59 -3.27
CA ASP A 83 -11.61 -7.66 -3.42
C ASP A 83 -11.08 -9.03 -2.97
N LEU A 84 -9.75 -9.23 -3.04
CA LEU A 84 -9.06 -10.45 -2.62
C LEU A 84 -8.64 -10.45 -1.14
N ARG A 85 -8.92 -9.39 -0.40
CA ARG A 85 -8.46 -9.19 0.99
C ARG A 85 -9.16 -10.06 2.05
N HIS A 86 -9.98 -11.03 1.68
CA HIS A 86 -10.44 -12.04 2.63
C HIS A 86 -9.24 -12.62 3.36
N GLU A 87 -9.18 -12.36 4.66
CA GLU A 87 -8.01 -12.28 5.55
C GLU A 87 -6.93 -13.35 5.36
N ASP A 88 -7.30 -14.56 5.01
CA ASP A 88 -6.37 -15.67 4.89
C ASP A 88 -5.53 -15.67 3.58
N THR A 89 -6.11 -15.23 2.46
CA THR A 89 -5.45 -15.32 1.15
C THR A 89 -4.26 -14.37 1.02
N GLY A 90 -4.42 -13.13 1.47
CA GLY A 90 -3.35 -12.12 1.41
C GLY A 90 -2.18 -12.47 2.34
N GLU A 91 -2.48 -12.97 3.56
CA GLU A 91 -1.46 -13.42 4.52
C GLU A 91 -0.69 -14.62 3.99
N ALA A 92 -1.41 -15.64 3.52
CA ALA A 92 -0.81 -16.83 2.95
C ALA A 92 0.12 -16.46 1.78
N PHE A 93 -0.30 -15.55 0.92
CA PHE A 93 0.51 -15.09 -0.21
C PHE A 93 1.74 -14.30 0.23
N ILE A 94 1.62 -13.40 1.22
CA ILE A 94 2.76 -12.69 1.80
C ILE A 94 3.77 -13.71 2.37
N ARG A 95 3.30 -14.69 3.13
CA ARG A 95 4.16 -15.73 3.72
C ARG A 95 4.80 -16.62 2.66
N GLU A 96 4.09 -16.98 1.60
CA GLU A 96 4.64 -17.75 0.48
C GLU A 96 5.78 -17.01 -0.22
N VAL A 97 5.63 -15.70 -0.45
CA VAL A 97 6.57 -14.92 -1.28
C VAL A 97 7.70 -14.32 -0.45
N LEU A 98 7.42 -13.82 0.76
CA LEU A 98 8.36 -13.04 1.57
C LEU A 98 8.66 -13.68 2.93
N GLY A 99 8.05 -14.82 3.26
CA GLY A 99 8.15 -15.43 4.59
C GLY A 99 9.58 -15.66 5.03
N GLU A 100 10.42 -16.21 4.18
CA GLU A 100 11.85 -16.48 4.51
C GLU A 100 12.62 -15.19 4.84
N LEU A 101 12.29 -14.08 4.16
CA LEU A 101 12.92 -12.79 4.41
C LEU A 101 12.42 -12.17 5.71
N ILE A 102 11.11 -12.28 5.98
CA ILE A 102 10.49 -11.82 7.23
C ILE A 102 11.08 -12.56 8.42
N ASP A 103 11.12 -13.91 8.35
CA ASP A 103 11.63 -14.77 9.43
C ASP A 103 13.13 -14.53 9.66
N TYR A 104 13.88 -14.26 8.58
CA TYR A 104 15.30 -13.91 8.68
C TYR A 104 15.51 -12.58 9.41
N ASP A 105 14.75 -11.53 9.04
CA ASP A 105 14.83 -10.20 9.66
C ASP A 105 14.47 -10.27 11.15
N GLU A 106 13.42 -11.02 11.51
CA GLU A 106 13.01 -11.23 12.91
C GLU A 106 14.11 -11.93 13.73
N LYS A 107 14.72 -12.97 13.16
CA LYS A 107 15.72 -13.79 13.84
C LYS A 107 17.06 -13.06 13.99
N GLU A 108 17.54 -12.42 12.94
CA GLU A 108 18.87 -11.80 12.89
C GLU A 108 18.83 -10.29 13.23
N ASN A 109 17.63 -9.73 13.51
CA ASN A 109 17.40 -8.32 13.78
C ASN A 109 17.96 -7.42 12.66
N THR A 110 17.56 -7.73 11.43
CA THR A 110 17.99 -7.04 10.21
C THR A 110 16.84 -6.27 9.55
N ASP A 111 17.12 -5.55 8.44
CA ASP A 111 16.21 -4.63 7.75
C ASP A 111 16.03 -4.97 6.25
N TYR A 112 16.24 -6.22 5.88
CA TYR A 112 16.27 -6.62 4.47
C TYR A 112 14.92 -6.49 3.76
N LEU A 113 13.81 -6.69 4.48
CA LEU A 113 12.47 -6.46 3.94
C LEU A 113 12.25 -4.97 3.60
N ASP A 114 12.72 -4.06 4.45
CA ASP A 114 12.61 -2.62 4.17
C ASP A 114 13.52 -2.19 3.03
N ILE A 115 14.67 -2.82 2.89
CA ILE A 115 15.57 -2.64 1.73
C ILE A 115 14.88 -3.12 0.44
N LEU A 116 14.22 -4.29 0.48
CA LEU A 116 13.48 -4.80 -0.68
C LEU A 116 12.33 -3.86 -1.07
N LYS A 117 11.55 -3.36 -0.09
CA LYS A 117 10.51 -2.35 -0.33
C LYS A 117 11.10 -1.10 -1.01
N ALA A 118 12.15 -0.52 -0.42
CA ALA A 118 12.80 0.66 -0.97
C ALA A 118 13.35 0.41 -2.38
N PHE A 119 13.87 -0.78 -2.67
CA PHE A 119 14.35 -1.15 -4.00
C PHE A 119 13.25 -1.13 -5.05
N PHE A 120 12.08 -1.69 -4.76
CA PHE A 120 10.94 -1.66 -5.66
C PHE A 120 10.35 -0.26 -5.81
N GLU A 121 10.29 0.53 -4.75
CA GLU A 121 9.85 1.94 -4.77
C GLU A 121 10.77 2.86 -5.59
N ASN A 122 12.05 2.51 -5.69
CA ASN A 122 13.05 3.22 -6.50
C ASN A 122 13.31 2.54 -7.86
N GLU A 123 12.25 1.98 -8.49
CA GLU A 123 12.28 1.41 -9.84
C GLU A 123 13.34 0.30 -10.02
N CYS A 124 13.60 -0.46 -8.99
CA CYS A 124 14.64 -1.50 -8.93
C CYS A 124 16.06 -0.98 -9.23
N SER A 125 16.32 0.28 -8.94
CA SER A 125 17.61 0.93 -9.14
C SER A 125 18.46 0.90 -7.88
N ILE A 126 19.56 0.15 -7.88
CA ILE A 126 20.53 0.12 -6.77
C ILE A 126 21.04 1.52 -6.40
N VAL A 127 21.24 2.38 -7.39
CA VAL A 127 21.78 3.74 -7.15
C VAL A 127 20.74 4.60 -6.45
N HIS A 128 19.50 4.62 -6.94
CA HIS A 128 18.42 5.40 -6.34
C HIS A 128 18.06 4.87 -4.96
N THR A 129 18.02 3.55 -4.78
CA THR A 129 17.78 2.92 -3.47
C THR A 129 18.86 3.28 -2.46
N ALA A 130 20.14 3.23 -2.87
CA ALA A 130 21.25 3.62 -2.00
C ALA A 130 21.16 5.08 -1.56
N GLN A 131 20.79 5.99 -2.48
CA GLN A 131 20.53 7.39 -2.17
C GLN A 131 19.36 7.58 -1.21
N ALA A 132 18.24 6.93 -1.48
CA ALA A 132 17.04 7.00 -0.63
C ALA A 132 17.28 6.47 0.79
N MET A 133 18.13 5.45 0.93
CA MET A 133 18.49 4.85 2.22
C MET A 133 19.79 5.39 2.82
N TYR A 134 20.31 6.49 2.30
CA TYR A 134 21.51 7.18 2.81
C TYR A 134 22.73 6.25 2.98
N CYS A 135 22.95 5.33 2.05
CA CYS A 135 24.08 4.40 2.11
C CYS A 135 24.87 4.39 0.79
N HIS A 136 26.09 3.81 0.84
CA HIS A 136 26.92 3.69 -0.35
C HIS A 136 26.38 2.61 -1.30
N LYS A 137 26.51 2.81 -2.62
CA LYS A 137 26.09 1.85 -3.66
C LYS A 137 26.61 0.43 -3.41
N ASN A 138 27.87 0.28 -2.96
CA ASN A 138 28.45 -1.04 -2.71
C ASN A 138 27.76 -1.75 -1.53
N THR A 139 27.41 -0.98 -0.49
CA THR A 139 26.63 -1.51 0.66
C THR A 139 25.25 -1.97 0.21
N MET A 140 24.58 -1.19 -0.63
CA MET A 140 23.27 -1.57 -1.17
C MET A 140 23.37 -2.82 -2.05
N ASN A 141 24.38 -2.92 -2.91
CA ASN A 141 24.62 -4.13 -3.70
C ASN A 141 24.81 -5.37 -2.80
N TYR A 142 25.61 -5.24 -1.74
CA TYR A 142 25.80 -6.34 -0.79
C TYR A 142 24.47 -6.75 -0.13
N LYS A 143 23.71 -5.78 0.37
CA LYS A 143 22.42 -6.03 1.01
C LYS A 143 21.42 -6.67 0.04
N MET A 144 21.33 -6.19 -1.20
CA MET A 144 20.44 -6.77 -2.21
C MET A 144 20.86 -8.19 -2.64
N ASN A 145 22.15 -8.49 -2.68
CA ASN A 145 22.63 -9.86 -2.91
C ASN A 145 22.21 -10.77 -1.75
N LYS A 146 22.27 -10.27 -0.51
CA LYS A 146 21.81 -11.01 0.66
C LYS A 146 20.30 -11.28 0.63
N VAL A 147 19.49 -10.30 0.22
CA VAL A 147 18.05 -10.49 -0.03
C VAL A 147 17.78 -11.62 -1.02
N LYS A 148 18.51 -11.64 -2.16
CA LYS A 148 18.38 -12.71 -3.16
C LYS A 148 18.80 -14.09 -2.61
N GLU A 149 19.84 -14.12 -1.80
CA GLU A 149 20.32 -15.35 -1.14
C GLU A 149 19.26 -15.92 -0.19
N ILE A 150 18.67 -15.06 0.65
CA ILE A 150 17.63 -15.44 1.62
C ILE A 150 16.38 -15.95 0.90
N LEU A 151 15.90 -15.20 -0.10
CA LEU A 151 14.70 -15.57 -0.87
C LEU A 151 14.91 -16.81 -1.75
N GLY A 152 16.15 -17.13 -2.13
CA GLY A 152 16.50 -18.31 -2.91
C GLY A 152 16.06 -18.28 -4.39
N TYR A 153 15.59 -17.12 -4.90
CA TYR A 153 15.14 -16.96 -6.28
C TYR A 153 15.57 -15.63 -6.90
N ASP A 154 15.53 -15.56 -8.25
CA ASP A 154 15.83 -14.31 -8.96
C ASP A 154 14.67 -13.31 -8.83
N ILE A 155 14.87 -12.29 -8.00
CA ILE A 155 13.89 -11.22 -7.77
C ILE A 155 13.66 -10.32 -9.01
N MET A 156 14.50 -10.42 -10.04
CA MET A 156 14.42 -9.61 -11.26
C MET A 156 13.68 -10.30 -12.40
N SER A 157 13.39 -11.60 -12.31
CA SER A 157 12.52 -12.27 -13.27
C SER A 157 11.13 -11.63 -13.29
N ASN A 158 10.47 -11.56 -14.45
CA ASN A 158 9.16 -10.91 -14.56
C ASN A 158 8.12 -11.51 -13.60
N GLU A 159 8.12 -12.84 -13.45
CA GLU A 159 7.22 -13.54 -12.56
C GLU A 159 7.47 -13.16 -11.09
N ASN A 160 8.70 -13.28 -10.62
CA ASN A 160 9.04 -13.01 -9.22
C ASN A 160 8.88 -11.53 -8.88
N ARG A 161 9.22 -10.61 -9.79
CA ARG A 161 8.93 -9.18 -9.61
C ARG A 161 7.45 -8.93 -9.37
N THR A 162 6.58 -9.55 -10.18
CA THR A 162 5.13 -9.41 -10.03
C THR A 162 4.66 -9.98 -8.69
N ARG A 163 5.12 -11.19 -8.33
CA ARG A 163 4.78 -11.82 -7.03
C ARG A 163 5.20 -10.94 -5.85
N ILE A 164 6.44 -10.44 -5.85
CA ILE A 164 6.94 -9.55 -4.80
C ILE A 164 6.12 -8.26 -4.73
N MET A 165 5.86 -7.61 -5.87
CA MET A 165 5.04 -6.38 -5.89
C MET A 165 3.64 -6.61 -5.31
N VAL A 166 2.98 -7.70 -5.69
CA VAL A 166 1.65 -8.06 -5.15
C VAL A 166 1.73 -8.29 -3.64
N ALA A 167 2.73 -9.04 -3.15
CA ALA A 167 2.92 -9.26 -1.72
C ALA A 167 3.17 -7.95 -0.95
N LEU A 168 3.99 -7.04 -1.51
CA LEU A 168 4.23 -5.71 -0.92
C LEU A 168 2.97 -4.84 -0.91
N TYR A 169 2.13 -4.91 -1.94
CA TYR A 169 0.83 -4.23 -1.96
C TYR A 169 -0.10 -4.76 -0.86
N PHE A 170 -0.21 -6.09 -0.70
CA PHE A 170 -0.98 -6.66 0.39
C PHE A 170 -0.47 -6.22 1.77
N MET A 171 0.84 -6.19 1.97
CA MET A 171 1.43 -5.66 3.21
C MET A 171 1.05 -4.20 3.46
N LYS A 172 1.12 -3.35 2.44
CA LYS A 172 0.73 -1.93 2.53
C LYS A 172 -0.75 -1.74 2.88
N MET A 173 -1.62 -2.62 2.41
CA MET A 173 -3.07 -2.55 2.69
C MET A 173 -3.42 -2.94 4.14
N ARG A 174 -2.55 -3.65 4.83
CA ARG A 174 -2.76 -4.10 6.22
C ARG A 174 -2.31 -3.10 7.27
N GLY A 175 -1.34 -2.25 6.94
CA GLY A 175 -0.80 -1.19 7.82
C GLY A 175 0.11 -1.68 8.86
#